data_d7ba5c51acd8652e49e875482ab89ab6
#
_entry.id   d7ba5c51acd8652e49e875482ab89ab6
#
_cell.length_a   1.000
_cell.length_b   1.000
_cell.length_c   1.000
_cell.angle_alpha   90.00
_cell.angle_beta   90.00
_cell.angle_gamma   90.00
#
_symmetry.space_group_name_H-M   'P 1'
#
loop_
_entity.id
_entity.type
_entity.pdbx_description
1 polymer ?
#
loop_
_entity_poly.entity_id
_entity_poly.type
_entity_poly.pdbx_seq_one_letter_code
_entity_poly.pdbx_strand_id
1 'polypeptide(L)'
;KNEEKEKLYLLSEIVFEIDNQNNLNEKKDNINNSINEIGFKNSANIYSISDSSKFGGQIGWVSEKDLSKKIFTQINNLKVGEQTLPINMGASFLILKIDDVKFEKKLIDVKQVLSNKIEIETERQLQRFSKIYFNQVKINTNINEL
;
A
#
# COMPACT_ATOMS: atom_id res chain seq x y z
N LYS A 1 14.60 -10.90 -24.40
CA LYS A 1 14.61 -10.70 -22.92
C LYS A 1 14.10 -9.29 -22.65
N ASN A 2 12.89 -9.17 -22.16
CA ASN A 2 12.35 -7.86 -21.78
C ASN A 2 12.88 -7.53 -20.38
N GLU A 3 13.74 -6.53 -20.30
CA GLU A 3 14.16 -5.95 -19.02
C GLU A 3 13.10 -4.91 -18.60
N GLU A 4 12.44 -5.12 -17.49
CA GLU A 4 11.59 -4.13 -16.88
C GLU A 4 12.39 -3.42 -15.76
N LYS A 5 12.37 -2.10 -15.78
CA LYS A 5 12.91 -1.31 -14.68
C LYS A 5 11.84 -1.16 -13.61
N GLU A 6 12.12 -1.64 -12.44
CA GLU A 6 11.27 -1.50 -11.27
C GLU A 6 11.81 -0.37 -10.38
N LYS A 7 10.94 0.56 -10.02
CA LYS A 7 11.25 1.64 -9.10
C LYS A 7 10.92 1.22 -7.67
N LEU A 8 11.88 1.39 -6.78
CA LEU A 8 11.78 1.07 -5.37
C LEU A 8 12.00 2.33 -4.54
N TYR A 9 11.17 2.48 -3.52
CA TYR A 9 11.28 3.55 -2.53
C TYR A 9 11.73 2.97 -1.20
N LEU A 10 12.74 3.56 -0.60
CA LEU A 10 13.05 3.34 0.81
C LEU A 10 12.18 4.28 1.63
N LEU A 11 11.25 3.72 2.39
CA LEU A 11 10.23 4.48 3.10
C LEU A 11 10.39 4.37 4.62
N SER A 12 10.08 5.47 5.27
CA SER A 12 9.81 5.54 6.71
C SER A 12 8.42 6.10 6.95
N GLU A 13 7.80 5.70 8.06
CA GLU A 13 6.42 6.06 8.39
C GLU A 13 6.27 6.58 9.82
N ILE A 14 5.30 7.45 10.00
CA ILE A 14 4.71 7.78 11.32
C ILE A 14 3.22 7.52 11.22
N VAL A 15 2.73 6.56 11.99
CA VAL A 15 1.31 6.25 12.11
C VAL A 15 0.80 6.79 13.43
N PHE A 16 -0.26 7.59 13.42
CA PHE A 16 -0.83 8.16 14.63
C PHE A 16 -2.36 8.20 14.57
N GLU A 17 -2.98 8.22 15.74
CA GLU A 17 -4.42 8.38 15.91
C GLU A 17 -4.73 9.74 16.51
N ILE A 18 -5.98 10.17 16.33
CA ILE A 18 -6.54 11.37 16.93
C ILE A 18 -7.80 11.03 17.68
N ASP A 19 -7.97 11.61 18.87
CA ASP A 19 -9.16 11.39 19.69
C ASP A 19 -10.39 12.10 19.12
N ASN A 20 -10.18 13.26 18.47
CA ASN A 20 -11.22 14.07 17.81
C ASN A 20 -10.67 14.70 16.53
N GLN A 21 -11.53 14.89 15.51
CA GLN A 21 -11.13 15.57 14.26
C GLN A 21 -10.58 16.99 14.47
N ASN A 22 -10.99 17.67 15.56
CA ASN A 22 -10.50 19.00 15.90
C ASN A 22 -9.04 19.02 16.35
N ASN A 23 -8.48 17.86 16.74
CA ASN A 23 -7.10 17.72 17.22
C ASN A 23 -6.11 17.33 16.12
N LEU A 24 -6.57 17.12 14.87
CA LEU A 24 -5.67 16.71 13.79
C LEU A 24 -4.61 17.76 13.50
N ASN A 25 -4.97 19.04 13.43
CA ASN A 25 -4.04 20.12 13.13
C ASN A 25 -3.00 20.28 14.25
N GLU A 26 -3.42 20.25 15.49
CA GLU A 26 -2.53 20.31 16.64
C GLU A 26 -1.55 19.12 16.68
N LYS A 27 -2.06 17.91 16.47
CA LYS A 27 -1.23 16.69 16.43
C LYS A 27 -0.22 16.73 15.28
N LYS A 28 -0.68 17.17 14.10
CA LYS A 28 0.17 17.36 12.92
C LYS A 28 1.26 18.38 13.18
N ASP A 29 0.93 19.53 13.79
CA ASP A 29 1.90 20.59 14.09
C ASP A 29 2.93 20.12 15.11
N ASN A 30 2.49 19.39 16.15
CA ASN A 30 3.40 18.79 17.14
C ASN A 30 4.37 17.80 16.50
N ILE A 31 3.88 16.93 15.61
CA ILE A 31 4.73 15.98 14.88
C ILE A 31 5.70 16.72 13.96
N ASN A 32 5.24 17.70 13.20
CA ASN A 32 6.10 18.49 12.30
C ASN A 32 7.18 19.26 13.07
N ASN A 33 6.83 19.88 14.20
CA ASN A 33 7.80 20.55 15.05
C ASN A 33 8.85 19.56 15.57
N SER A 34 8.42 18.41 16.04
CA SER A 34 9.34 17.34 16.46
C SER A 34 10.25 16.89 15.33
N ILE A 35 9.73 16.69 14.13
CA ILE A 35 10.55 16.31 12.95
C ILE A 35 11.61 17.38 12.66
N ASN A 36 11.26 18.66 12.77
CA ASN A 36 12.18 19.76 12.55
C ASN A 36 13.26 19.86 13.63
N GLU A 37 12.92 19.54 14.87
CA GLU A 37 13.83 19.65 16.02
C GLU A 37 14.75 18.45 16.18
N ILE A 38 14.23 17.23 16.06
CA ILE A 38 14.94 15.99 16.39
C ILE A 38 15.02 15.00 15.23
N GLY A 39 14.44 15.32 14.08
CA GLY A 39 14.41 14.49 12.88
C GLY A 39 13.27 13.48 12.85
N PHE A 40 13.00 12.96 11.65
CA PHE A 40 11.89 12.03 11.40
C PHE A 40 11.99 10.74 12.22
N LYS A 41 13.18 10.15 12.27
CA LYS A 41 13.44 8.89 12.99
C LYS A 41 13.09 8.98 14.47
N ASN A 42 13.55 10.00 15.15
CA ASN A 42 13.28 10.21 16.58
C ASN A 42 11.81 10.57 16.81
N SER A 43 11.22 11.34 15.92
CA SER A 43 9.79 11.65 15.98
C SER A 43 8.91 10.42 15.76
N ALA A 44 9.31 9.51 14.88
CA ALA A 44 8.63 8.22 14.71
C ALA A 44 8.67 7.37 15.98
N ASN A 45 9.81 7.34 16.68
CA ASN A 45 9.93 6.64 17.96
C ASN A 45 8.96 7.18 19.04
N ILE A 46 8.66 8.47 18.98
CA ILE A 46 7.82 9.15 19.98
C ILE A 46 6.32 9.07 19.63
N TYR A 47 5.99 9.35 18.37
CA TYR A 47 4.60 9.57 17.95
C TYR A 47 3.95 8.40 17.22
N SER A 48 4.75 7.52 16.60
CA SER A 48 4.18 6.43 15.82
C SER A 48 3.68 5.29 16.70
N ILE A 49 2.46 4.85 16.42
CA ILE A 49 1.85 3.66 17.06
C ILE A 49 2.18 2.36 16.32
N SER A 50 2.82 2.44 15.16
CA SER A 50 3.24 1.28 14.38
C SER A 50 4.44 0.57 15.03
N ASP A 51 4.56 -0.74 14.79
CA ASP A 51 5.73 -1.52 15.24
C ASP A 51 7.04 -1.01 14.65
N SER A 52 7.01 -0.38 13.47
CA SER A 52 8.16 0.27 12.84
C SER A 52 8.76 1.41 13.69
N SER A 53 8.00 1.97 14.63
CA SER A 53 8.45 3.02 15.54
C SER A 53 9.73 2.65 16.27
N LYS A 54 9.90 1.39 16.65
CA LYS A 54 11.10 0.85 17.30
C LYS A 54 12.37 0.98 16.47
N PHE A 55 12.19 1.12 15.15
CA PHE A 55 13.26 1.27 14.17
C PHE A 55 13.27 2.66 13.52
N GLY A 56 12.70 3.65 14.19
CA GLY A 56 12.60 5.01 13.67
C GLY A 56 11.63 5.17 12.51
N GLY A 57 10.63 4.30 12.44
CA GLY A 57 9.60 4.30 11.42
C GLY A 57 10.02 3.64 10.10
N GLN A 58 11.23 3.11 9.98
CA GLN A 58 11.72 2.53 8.73
C GLN A 58 10.97 1.24 8.39
N ILE A 59 10.32 1.20 7.23
CA ILE A 59 9.60 0.03 6.70
C ILE A 59 10.38 -0.70 5.61
N GLY A 60 11.46 -0.13 5.12
CA GLY A 60 12.34 -0.74 4.12
C GLY A 60 12.01 -0.37 2.69
N TRP A 61 12.55 -1.15 1.75
CA TRP A 61 12.34 -0.95 0.32
C TRP A 61 10.99 -1.50 -0.12
N VAL A 62 10.19 -0.65 -0.74
CA VAL A 62 8.86 -0.98 -1.25
C VAL A 62 8.81 -0.70 -2.74
N SER A 63 8.32 -1.67 -3.51
CA SER A 63 8.11 -1.49 -4.95
C SER A 63 6.98 -0.51 -5.22
N GLU A 64 7.16 0.34 -6.22
CA GLU A 64 6.10 1.22 -6.71
C GLU A 64 4.80 0.47 -7.04
N LYS A 65 4.93 -0.76 -7.55
CA LYS A 65 3.80 -1.63 -7.91
C LYS A 65 3.00 -2.14 -6.70
N ASP A 66 3.63 -2.23 -5.55
CA ASP A 66 3.01 -2.71 -4.31
C ASP A 66 2.28 -1.60 -3.54
N LEU A 67 2.48 -0.36 -3.95
CA LEU A 67 1.82 0.79 -3.34
C LEU A 67 0.35 0.88 -3.78
N SER A 68 -0.54 1.15 -2.83
CA SER A 68 -1.92 1.49 -3.17
C SER A 68 -1.95 2.79 -3.99
N LYS A 69 -2.96 2.92 -4.85
CA LYS A 69 -3.14 4.14 -5.66
C LYS A 69 -3.16 5.41 -4.82
N LYS A 70 -3.78 5.34 -3.64
CA LYS A 70 -3.85 6.45 -2.69
C LYS A 70 -2.47 6.89 -2.19
N ILE A 71 -1.61 5.93 -1.82
CA ILE A 71 -0.25 6.21 -1.36
C ILE A 71 0.62 6.67 -2.52
N PHE A 72 0.54 6.01 -3.66
CA PHE A 72 1.31 6.38 -4.85
C PHE A 72 1.07 7.84 -5.26
N THR A 73 -0.18 8.30 -5.31
CA THR A 73 -0.50 9.70 -5.65
C THR A 73 0.09 10.71 -4.69
N GLN A 74 0.35 10.33 -3.44
CA GLN A 74 0.95 11.22 -2.44
C GLN A 74 2.48 11.28 -2.53
N ILE A 75 3.13 10.20 -2.92
CA ILE A 75 4.60 10.14 -2.90
C ILE A 75 5.27 10.32 -4.27
N ASN A 76 4.55 10.11 -5.38
CA ASN A 76 5.17 10.11 -6.72
C ASN A 76 5.84 11.44 -7.11
N ASN A 77 5.41 12.56 -6.55
CA ASN A 77 5.95 13.90 -6.80
C ASN A 77 6.96 14.35 -5.74
N LEU A 78 7.16 13.56 -4.68
CA LEU A 78 8.10 13.87 -3.62
C LEU A 78 9.52 13.49 -4.02
N LYS A 79 10.46 14.27 -3.54
CA LYS A 79 11.91 14.00 -3.67
C LYS A 79 12.41 13.22 -2.46
N VAL A 80 13.60 12.63 -2.60
CA VAL A 80 14.32 12.03 -1.47
C VAL A 80 14.49 13.05 -0.35
N GLY A 81 14.14 12.65 0.87
CA GLY A 81 14.15 13.51 2.06
C GLY A 81 12.82 14.21 2.35
N GLU A 82 11.90 14.28 1.39
CA GLU A 82 10.57 14.88 1.59
C GLU A 82 9.58 13.90 2.19
N GLN A 83 8.57 14.44 2.84
CA GLN A 83 7.50 13.70 3.50
C GLN A 83 6.12 14.14 3.02
N THR A 84 5.14 13.25 3.15
CA THR A 84 3.73 13.55 2.84
C THR A 84 3.09 14.41 3.92
N LEU A 85 1.98 15.02 3.58
CA LEU A 85 0.98 15.43 4.57
C LEU A 85 0.34 14.17 5.20
N PRO A 86 -0.32 14.30 6.36
CA PRO A 86 -1.06 13.18 6.94
C PRO A 86 -2.08 12.60 5.98
N ILE A 87 -1.95 11.31 5.70
CA ILE A 87 -2.85 10.54 4.85
C ILE A 87 -3.88 9.85 5.75
N ASN A 88 -5.16 10.09 5.53
CA ASN A 88 -6.22 9.42 6.28
C ASN A 88 -6.31 7.94 5.87
N MET A 89 -6.10 7.03 6.81
CA MET A 89 -6.18 5.58 6.63
C MET A 89 -7.45 4.96 7.27
N GLY A 90 -8.43 5.78 7.64
CA GLY A 90 -9.65 5.40 8.34
C GLY A 90 -9.56 5.68 9.83
N ALA A 91 -9.10 4.71 10.63
CA ALA A 91 -8.94 4.87 12.08
C ALA A 91 -7.67 5.64 12.48
N SER A 92 -6.69 5.75 11.57
CA SER A 92 -5.39 6.38 11.82
C SER A 92 -4.97 7.28 10.66
N PHE A 93 -3.91 8.06 10.90
CA PHE A 93 -3.24 8.89 9.90
C PHE A 93 -1.82 8.40 9.70
N LEU A 94 -1.34 8.49 8.45
CA LEU A 94 -0.04 8.04 8.03
C LEU A 94 0.75 9.22 7.43
N ILE A 95 1.96 9.45 7.92
CA ILE A 95 2.96 10.31 7.27
C ILE A 95 4.05 9.41 6.72
N LEU A 96 4.35 9.52 5.42
CA LEU A 96 5.42 8.79 4.76
C LEU A 96 6.56 9.74 4.40
N LYS A 97 7.78 9.28 4.58
CA LYS A 97 9.00 9.96 4.12
C LYS A 97 9.74 9.08 3.15
N ILE A 98 10.22 9.66 2.07
CA ILE A 98 11.13 8.98 1.13
C ILE A 98 12.55 9.17 1.64
N ASP A 99 13.18 8.09 2.08
CA ASP A 99 14.57 8.10 2.52
C ASP A 99 15.54 7.92 1.36
N ASP A 100 15.16 7.11 0.36
CA ASP A 100 15.94 6.88 -0.85
C ASP A 100 15.06 6.31 -1.98
N VAL A 101 15.56 6.34 -3.21
CA VAL A 101 14.92 5.79 -4.40
C VAL A 101 15.95 5.05 -5.22
N LYS A 102 15.64 3.85 -5.66
CA LYS A 102 16.48 3.09 -6.60
C LYS A 102 15.66 2.47 -7.72
N PHE A 103 16.34 2.15 -8.81
CA PHE A 103 15.78 1.40 -9.92
C PHE A 103 16.50 0.06 -10.01
N GLU A 104 15.74 -1.03 -9.98
CA GLU A 104 16.26 -2.36 -10.20
C GLU A 104 15.82 -2.89 -11.57
N LYS A 105 16.71 -3.59 -12.24
CA LYS A 105 16.38 -4.32 -13.46
C LYS A 105 15.86 -5.70 -13.05
N LYS A 106 14.60 -5.97 -13.37
CA LYS A 106 14.01 -7.28 -13.19
C LYS A 106 14.01 -8.00 -14.53
N LEU A 107 14.69 -9.14 -14.59
CA LEU A 107 14.56 -10.05 -15.74
C LEU A 107 13.17 -10.68 -15.67
N ILE A 108 12.31 -10.31 -16.62
CA ILE A 108 11.00 -10.93 -16.72
C ILE A 108 11.17 -12.24 -17.49
N ASP A 109 10.90 -13.33 -16.82
CA ASP A 109 10.64 -14.59 -17.52
C ASP A 109 9.23 -14.49 -18.15
N VAL A 110 9.22 -14.11 -19.43
CA VAL A 110 7.98 -13.93 -20.19
C VAL A 110 7.13 -15.20 -20.17
N LYS A 111 7.74 -16.39 -20.10
CA LYS A 111 7.04 -17.67 -19.99
C LYS A 111 6.28 -17.78 -18.66
N GLN A 112 6.89 -17.36 -17.56
CA GLN A 112 6.29 -17.44 -16.23
C GLN A 112 5.15 -16.40 -16.06
N VAL A 113 5.33 -15.20 -16.58
CA VAL A 113 4.28 -14.16 -16.59
C VAL A 113 3.09 -14.60 -17.44
N LEU A 114 3.34 -15.20 -18.61
CA LEU A 114 2.30 -15.71 -19.49
C LEU A 114 1.56 -16.89 -18.85
N SER A 115 2.26 -17.83 -18.22
CA SER A 115 1.67 -18.96 -17.49
C SER A 115 0.79 -18.49 -16.34
N ASN A 116 1.23 -17.53 -15.55
CA ASN A 116 0.46 -16.96 -14.45
C ASN A 116 -0.80 -16.24 -14.94
N LYS A 117 -0.71 -15.49 -16.03
CA LYS A 117 -1.89 -14.85 -16.64
C LYS A 117 -2.90 -15.86 -17.18
N ILE A 118 -2.44 -16.93 -17.82
CA ILE A 118 -3.29 -18.01 -18.32
C ILE A 118 -3.97 -18.73 -17.16
N GLU A 119 -3.25 -19.03 -16.09
CA GLU A 119 -3.78 -19.70 -14.90
C GLU A 119 -4.86 -18.84 -14.20
N ILE A 120 -4.63 -17.55 -14.00
CA ILE A 120 -5.61 -16.63 -13.43
C ILE A 120 -6.86 -16.52 -14.32
N GLU A 121 -6.71 -16.41 -15.63
CA GLU A 121 -7.84 -16.33 -16.57
C GLU A 121 -8.62 -17.64 -16.63
N THR A 122 -7.96 -18.79 -16.59
CA THR A 122 -8.58 -20.11 -16.53
C THR A 122 -9.38 -20.28 -15.24
N GLU A 123 -8.82 -19.89 -14.10
CA GLU A 123 -9.52 -19.93 -12.81
C GLU A 123 -10.75 -19.02 -12.79
N ARG A 124 -10.65 -17.83 -13.36
CA ARG A 124 -11.77 -16.90 -13.51
C ARG A 124 -12.89 -17.49 -14.38
N GLN A 125 -12.55 -18.13 -15.49
CA GLN A 125 -13.53 -18.80 -16.36
C GLN A 125 -14.19 -19.99 -15.66
N LEU A 126 -13.45 -20.82 -14.92
CA LEU A 126 -14.00 -21.92 -14.13
C LEU A 126 -14.98 -21.44 -13.06
N GLN A 127 -14.69 -20.36 -12.37
CA GLN A 127 -15.61 -19.75 -11.41
C GLN A 127 -16.89 -19.24 -12.07
N ARG A 128 -16.79 -18.67 -13.26
CA ARG A 128 -17.93 -18.25 -14.08
C ARG A 128 -18.83 -19.43 -14.47
N PHE A 129 -18.24 -20.51 -14.95
CA PHE A 129 -18.96 -21.73 -15.31
C PHE A 129 -19.66 -22.37 -14.09
N SER A 130 -18.98 -22.45 -12.96
CA SER A 130 -19.57 -22.97 -11.71
C SER A 130 -20.80 -22.16 -11.27
N LYS A 131 -20.76 -20.84 -11.38
CA LYS A 131 -21.90 -19.96 -11.07
C LYS A 131 -23.09 -20.20 -12.01
N ILE A 132 -22.86 -20.30 -13.30
CA ILE A 132 -23.90 -20.54 -14.31
C ILE A 132 -24.53 -21.91 -14.08
N TYR A 133 -23.75 -22.96 -13.88
CA TYR A 133 -24.20 -24.29 -13.59
C TYR A 133 -25.07 -24.38 -12.32
N PHE A 134 -24.61 -23.76 -11.25
CA PHE A 134 -25.33 -23.71 -9.97
C PHE A 134 -26.68 -22.99 -10.10
N ASN A 135 -26.74 -21.88 -10.84
CA ASN A 135 -27.98 -21.15 -11.09
C ASN A 135 -28.96 -21.98 -11.94
N GLN A 136 -28.50 -22.71 -12.94
CA GLN A 136 -29.36 -23.63 -13.74
C GLN A 136 -29.94 -24.77 -12.92
N VAL A 137 -29.15 -25.40 -12.06
CA VAL A 137 -29.61 -26.46 -11.15
C VAL A 137 -30.65 -25.92 -10.18
N LYS A 138 -30.44 -24.73 -9.61
CA LYS A 138 -31.38 -24.08 -8.71
C LYS A 138 -32.70 -23.73 -9.37
N ILE A 139 -32.71 -23.25 -10.60
CA ILE A 139 -33.93 -22.96 -11.39
C ILE A 139 -34.70 -24.26 -11.70
N ASN A 140 -34.03 -25.32 -12.13
CA ASN A 140 -34.64 -26.60 -12.42
C ASN A 140 -35.23 -27.26 -11.16
N THR A 141 -34.61 -27.14 -10.00
CA THR A 141 -35.12 -27.62 -8.72
C THR A 141 -36.40 -26.88 -8.31
N ASN A 142 -36.44 -25.56 -8.48
CA ASN A 142 -37.62 -24.74 -8.17
C ASN A 142 -38.82 -25.05 -9.10
N ILE A 143 -38.57 -25.40 -10.35
CA ILE A 143 -39.64 -25.83 -11.32
C ILE A 143 -40.21 -27.20 -10.95
N ASN A 144 -39.42 -28.12 -10.41
CA ASN A 144 -39.86 -29.45 -10.01
C ASN A 144 -40.61 -29.47 -8.67
N GLU A 145 -40.55 -28.44 -7.86
CA GLU A 145 -41.29 -28.27 -6.61
C GLU A 145 -42.70 -27.69 -6.81
N LEU A 146 -43.03 -27.26 -8.02
CA LEU A 146 -44.36 -26.80 -8.43
C LEU A 146 -45.16 -27.92 -9.06
#